data_35502616fb47d6b475b12c15d209011b
#
_entry.id   35502616fb47d6b475b12c15d209011b
#
_cell.length_a   1.000
_cell.length_b   1.000
_cell.length_c   1.000
_cell.angle_alpha   90.00
_cell.angle_beta   90.00
_cell.angle_gamma   90.00
#
_symmetry.space_group_name_H-M   'P 1'
#
loop_
_entity.id
_entity.type
_entity.pdbx_description
1 polymer ?
#
loop_
_entity_poly.entity_id
_entity_poly.type
_entity_poly.pdbx_seq_one_letter_code
_entity_poly.pdbx_strand_id
1 'polypeptide(L)'
;DPSLYGRMDFAWCGNAPVKLLEYNADTPTSLYESAYFQWLWLEDARRSGIIPRDADQYNAIQERLISRFSELYSREPFYFCCCQDTDEDRSTVLYLQDCAQQAGQESRFIYIEDLGLGVGGVLTDLDDNVIQRAFKLYPLEWMMRDDNGPLLRKRREQWVEPLWKSILSNKGLMPLLWRFFPGHPNLLASWFEGEKSQIAAGESYVRKPIYSREGGNVTIFDGQNNVVDHADGDYADEPMIYQAFQPLPRFGDSYTLIGSWIVDDEACGMG
;
A
#
# COMPACT_ATOMS: atom_id res chain seq x y z
N ASP A 1 -11.93 9.14 11.33
CA ASP A 1 -11.06 8.00 11.65
C ASP A 1 -9.65 8.33 11.14
N PRO A 2 -8.61 8.19 11.98
CA PRO A 2 -7.24 8.52 11.61
C PRO A 2 -6.66 7.48 10.65
N SER A 3 -5.74 7.93 9.79
CA SER A 3 -4.92 7.11 8.93
C SER A 3 -3.49 7.07 9.45
N LEU A 4 -2.75 6.01 9.16
CA LEU A 4 -1.37 5.85 9.53
C LEU A 4 -0.44 6.16 8.36
N TYR A 5 -0.51 5.36 7.29
CA TYR A 5 0.50 5.40 6.22
C TYR A 5 -0.03 4.90 4.88
N GLY A 6 0.80 5.01 3.87
CA GLY A 6 0.57 4.45 2.54
C GLY A 6 1.81 4.59 1.68
N ARG A 7 1.82 3.96 0.48
CA ARG A 7 2.90 4.07 -0.49
C ARG A 7 2.35 4.41 -1.87
N MET A 8 2.82 5.52 -2.43
CA MET A 8 2.56 5.87 -3.81
C MET A 8 3.67 5.31 -4.69
N ASP A 9 3.30 4.56 -5.72
CA ASP A 9 4.24 3.91 -6.63
C ASP A 9 4.37 4.71 -7.92
N PHE A 10 5.62 5.09 -8.27
CA PHE A 10 5.94 5.98 -9.37
C PHE A 10 6.89 5.34 -10.39
N ALA A 11 6.68 5.69 -11.66
CA ALA A 11 7.68 5.55 -12.72
C ALA A 11 8.41 6.87 -12.94
N TRP A 12 9.77 6.84 -12.98
CA TRP A 12 10.59 8.01 -13.27
C TRP A 12 11.77 7.67 -14.18
N CYS A 13 11.86 8.35 -15.32
CA CYS A 13 12.91 8.15 -16.30
C CYS A 13 13.99 9.27 -16.30
N GLY A 14 14.11 10.04 -15.22
CA GLY A 14 15.20 11.00 -15.01
C GLY A 14 14.94 12.43 -15.51
N ASN A 15 14.28 12.64 -16.62
CA ASN A 15 14.15 13.95 -17.30
C ASN A 15 12.72 14.43 -17.49
N ALA A 16 11.74 13.71 -17.00
CA ALA A 16 10.33 14.08 -17.07
C ALA A 16 9.71 14.02 -15.67
N PRO A 17 8.54 14.64 -15.43
CA PRO A 17 7.81 14.47 -14.19
C PRO A 17 7.57 12.98 -13.91
N VAL A 18 7.71 12.60 -12.64
CA VAL A 18 7.36 11.25 -12.18
C VAL A 18 5.90 10.95 -12.50
N LYS A 19 5.59 9.70 -12.83
CA LYS A 19 4.23 9.26 -13.17
C LYS A 19 3.70 8.31 -12.10
N LEU A 20 2.57 8.68 -11.50
CA LEU A 20 1.87 7.85 -10.53
C LEU A 20 1.26 6.63 -11.22
N LEU A 21 1.61 5.45 -10.74
CA LEU A 21 1.11 4.17 -11.24
C LEU A 21 -0.05 3.65 -10.41
N GLU A 22 0.05 3.79 -9.07
CA GLU A 22 -0.97 3.39 -8.09
C GLU A 22 -0.68 4.00 -6.71
N TYR A 23 -1.67 3.95 -5.82
CA TYR A 23 -1.53 4.30 -4.42
C TYR A 23 -1.96 3.12 -3.54
N ASN A 24 -1.00 2.50 -2.86
CA ASN A 24 -1.23 1.46 -1.87
C ASN A 24 -1.52 2.11 -0.51
N ALA A 25 -2.79 2.45 -0.27
CA ALA A 25 -3.21 3.24 0.89
C ALA A 25 -3.66 2.39 2.09
N ASP A 26 -3.81 1.08 1.92
CA ASP A 26 -4.33 0.17 2.96
C ASP A 26 -3.24 -0.78 3.48
N THR A 27 -2.69 -1.62 2.60
CA THR A 27 -1.71 -2.67 2.96
C THR A 27 -0.46 -2.60 2.07
N PRO A 28 0.30 -1.47 2.06
CA PRO A 28 1.55 -1.42 1.31
C PRO A 28 2.58 -2.37 1.92
N THR A 29 3.21 -3.19 1.07
CA THR A 29 4.34 -4.05 1.42
C THR A 29 5.67 -3.31 1.36
N SER A 30 6.78 -3.96 1.77
CA SER A 30 8.16 -3.43 1.73
C SER A 30 8.40 -2.20 2.64
N LEU A 31 7.61 -2.05 3.70
CA LEU A 31 7.81 -0.97 4.68
C LEU A 31 9.12 -1.18 5.46
N TYR A 32 9.32 -2.36 5.99
CA TYR A 32 10.49 -2.68 6.82
C TYR A 32 11.78 -2.62 6.01
N GLU A 33 11.71 -3.08 4.76
CA GLU A 33 12.81 -2.99 3.79
C GLU A 33 13.19 -1.53 3.51
N SER A 34 12.21 -0.67 3.24
CA SER A 34 12.44 0.74 2.93
C SER A 34 12.89 1.55 4.15
N ALA A 35 12.27 1.32 5.32
CA ALA A 35 12.55 2.09 6.52
C ALA A 35 13.88 1.70 7.18
N TYR A 36 14.21 0.40 7.21
CA TYR A 36 15.33 -0.13 7.98
C TYR A 36 16.42 -0.76 7.13
N PHE A 37 16.11 -1.76 6.28
CA PHE A 37 17.14 -2.47 5.52
C PHE A 37 17.83 -1.61 4.48
N GLN A 38 17.10 -0.70 3.83
CA GLN A 38 17.68 0.26 2.89
C GLN A 38 18.70 1.17 3.58
N TRP A 39 18.43 1.59 4.82
CA TRP A 39 19.40 2.33 5.62
C TRP A 39 20.64 1.49 5.96
N LEU A 40 20.48 0.26 6.40
CA LEU A 40 21.62 -0.65 6.65
C LEU A 40 22.46 -0.86 5.38
N TRP A 41 21.81 -1.08 4.24
CA TRP A 41 22.48 -1.21 2.96
C TRP A 41 23.27 0.06 2.62
N LEU A 42 22.71 1.23 2.81
CA LEU A 42 23.38 2.53 2.58
C LEU A 42 24.68 2.62 3.42
N GLU A 43 24.58 2.32 4.72
CA GLU A 43 25.74 2.37 5.62
C GLU A 43 26.83 1.38 5.22
N ASP A 44 26.48 0.16 4.85
CA ASP A 44 27.44 -0.86 4.41
C ASP A 44 28.04 -0.53 3.04
N ALA A 45 27.26 -0.01 2.10
CA ALA A 45 27.71 0.38 0.77
C ALA A 45 28.67 1.58 0.84
N ARG A 46 28.41 2.57 1.72
CA ARG A 46 29.33 3.71 2.00
C ARG A 46 30.62 3.22 2.63
N ARG A 47 30.54 2.31 3.63
CA ARG A 47 31.70 1.74 4.33
C ARG A 47 32.58 0.91 3.39
N SER A 48 31.97 0.17 2.48
CA SER A 48 32.65 -0.66 1.48
C SER A 48 33.14 0.11 0.26
N GLY A 49 32.80 1.39 0.12
CA GLY A 49 33.16 2.23 -1.01
C GLY A 49 32.45 1.89 -2.33
N ILE A 50 31.30 1.18 -2.25
CA ILE A 50 30.45 0.89 -3.41
C ILE A 50 29.76 2.14 -3.92
N ILE A 51 29.41 3.04 -2.99
CA ILE A 51 28.84 4.35 -3.26
C ILE A 51 29.65 5.46 -2.61
N PRO A 52 29.51 6.74 -3.06
CA PRO A 52 30.18 7.88 -2.42
C PRO A 52 29.90 7.95 -0.92
N ARG A 53 30.88 8.44 -0.15
CA ARG A 53 30.74 8.54 1.32
C ARG A 53 29.68 9.57 1.76
N ASP A 54 29.40 10.55 0.90
CA ASP A 54 28.40 11.59 1.07
C ASP A 54 27.04 11.24 0.43
N ALA A 55 26.91 10.03 -0.13
CA ALA A 55 25.59 9.55 -0.60
C ALA A 55 24.61 9.49 0.58
N ASP A 56 23.37 9.85 0.34
CA ASP A 56 22.32 9.87 1.36
C ASP A 56 21.01 9.31 0.80
N GLN A 57 20.05 9.09 1.67
CA GLN A 57 18.71 8.63 1.32
C GLN A 57 17.66 9.59 1.88
N TYR A 58 16.52 9.70 1.21
CA TYR A 58 15.34 10.34 1.75
C TYR A 58 14.55 9.30 2.55
N ASN A 59 14.77 9.27 3.87
CA ASN A 59 14.14 8.28 4.75
C ASN A 59 13.99 8.84 6.18
N ALA A 60 12.79 9.27 6.52
CA ALA A 60 12.35 9.62 7.87
C ALA A 60 11.11 8.78 8.25
N ILE A 61 10.96 7.59 7.66
CA ILE A 61 9.76 6.75 7.81
C ILE A 61 9.57 6.35 9.28
N GLN A 62 10.62 5.85 9.94
CA GLN A 62 10.53 5.40 11.32
C GLN A 62 10.16 6.53 12.28
N GLU A 63 10.84 7.67 12.16
CA GLU A 63 10.60 8.84 13.02
C GLU A 63 9.16 9.36 12.85
N ARG A 64 8.68 9.38 11.61
CA ARG A 64 7.30 9.81 11.31
C ARG A 64 6.26 8.81 11.84
N LEU A 65 6.51 7.51 11.73
CA LEU A 65 5.64 6.48 12.31
C LEU A 65 5.56 6.62 13.83
N ILE A 66 6.70 6.77 14.51
CA ILE A 66 6.74 6.96 15.97
C ILE A 66 5.97 8.24 16.36
N SER A 67 6.20 9.35 15.64
CA SER A 67 5.47 10.61 15.87
C SER A 67 3.96 10.39 15.68
N ARG A 68 3.56 9.73 14.58
CA ARG A 68 2.14 9.47 14.31
C ARG A 68 1.49 8.59 15.37
N PHE A 69 2.16 7.53 15.83
CA PHE A 69 1.66 6.72 16.94
C PHE A 69 1.54 7.50 18.25
N SER A 70 2.42 8.48 18.49
CA SER A 70 2.29 9.39 19.65
C SER A 70 1.02 10.24 19.59
N GLU A 71 0.64 10.72 18.40
CA GLU A 71 -0.62 11.45 18.19
C GLU A 71 -1.85 10.56 18.32
N LEU A 72 -1.70 9.28 17.92
CA LEU A 72 -2.75 8.26 18.05
C LEU A 72 -2.79 7.63 19.46
N TYR A 73 -2.02 8.14 20.41
CA TYR A 73 -1.92 7.55 21.74
C TYR A 73 -3.29 7.41 22.42
N SER A 74 -3.49 6.26 23.07
CA SER A 74 -4.64 5.97 23.93
C SER A 74 -4.21 5.11 25.10
N ARG A 75 -5.00 5.11 26.19
CA ARG A 75 -4.79 4.20 27.32
C ARG A 75 -5.21 2.76 27.00
N GLU A 76 -6.05 2.58 25.98
CA GLU A 76 -6.47 1.26 25.53
C GLU A 76 -5.36 0.60 24.71
N PRO A 77 -5.12 -0.70 24.89
CA PRO A 77 -4.15 -1.42 24.08
C PRO A 77 -4.44 -1.29 22.58
N PHE A 78 -3.38 -1.13 21.80
CA PHE A 78 -3.46 -1.11 20.35
C PHE A 78 -3.08 -2.50 19.81
N TYR A 79 -4.01 -3.19 19.19
CA TYR A 79 -3.77 -4.50 18.61
C TYR A 79 -3.16 -4.35 17.20
N PHE A 80 -2.26 -5.27 16.88
CA PHE A 80 -1.60 -5.36 15.57
C PHE A 80 -1.87 -6.73 15.00
N CYS A 81 -2.38 -6.81 13.77
CA CYS A 81 -2.79 -8.09 13.19
C CYS A 81 -2.44 -8.24 11.70
N CYS A 82 -2.12 -9.48 11.33
CA CYS A 82 -1.96 -9.99 9.96
C CYS A 82 -2.45 -11.44 9.90
N CYS A 83 -2.46 -12.05 8.71
CA CYS A 83 -2.71 -13.49 8.54
C CYS A 83 -1.56 -14.32 9.09
N GLN A 84 -1.82 -15.62 9.33
CA GLN A 84 -0.82 -16.56 9.84
C GLN A 84 0.17 -17.04 8.78
N ASP A 85 -0.17 -16.94 7.52
CA ASP A 85 0.47 -17.65 6.41
C ASP A 85 1.69 -16.94 5.80
N THR A 86 2.02 -15.70 6.23
CA THR A 86 3.17 -14.96 5.70
C THR A 86 4.09 -14.41 6.79
N ASP A 87 5.38 -14.80 6.74
CA ASP A 87 6.42 -14.25 7.63
C ASP A 87 6.74 -12.79 7.28
N GLU A 88 6.55 -12.38 6.02
CA GLU A 88 6.77 -11.01 5.55
C GLU A 88 5.76 -10.04 6.19
N ASP A 89 4.47 -10.36 6.14
CA ASP A 89 3.43 -9.55 6.76
C ASP A 89 3.62 -9.46 8.27
N ARG A 90 3.95 -10.59 8.90
CA ARG A 90 4.23 -10.61 10.32
C ARG A 90 5.41 -9.70 10.69
N SER A 91 6.49 -9.73 9.92
CA SER A 91 7.66 -8.89 10.17
C SER A 91 7.34 -7.40 10.03
N THR A 92 6.55 -7.03 9.01
CA THR A 92 6.05 -5.66 8.80
C THR A 92 5.17 -5.21 9.97
N VAL A 93 4.26 -6.05 10.43
CA VAL A 93 3.36 -5.75 11.55
C VAL A 93 4.13 -5.60 12.87
N LEU A 94 5.12 -6.47 13.13
CA LEU A 94 5.98 -6.36 14.31
C LEU A 94 6.84 -5.11 14.29
N TYR A 95 7.32 -4.68 13.13
CA TYR A 95 8.04 -3.41 12.98
C TYR A 95 7.13 -2.21 13.31
N LEU A 96 5.89 -2.20 12.83
CA LEU A 96 4.92 -1.16 13.19
C LEU A 96 4.57 -1.18 14.68
N GLN A 97 4.43 -2.37 15.26
CA GLN A 97 4.21 -2.56 16.69
C GLN A 97 5.36 -1.98 17.52
N ASP A 98 6.61 -2.20 17.09
CA ASP A 98 7.79 -1.63 17.74
C ASP A 98 7.78 -0.09 17.67
N CYS A 99 7.44 0.52 16.53
CA CYS A 99 7.26 1.97 16.42
C CYS A 99 6.19 2.50 17.37
N ALA A 100 5.09 1.79 17.56
CA ALA A 100 4.03 2.16 18.52
C ALA A 100 4.52 2.05 19.97
N GLN A 101 5.29 1.03 20.31
CA GLN A 101 5.89 0.86 21.64
C GLN A 101 6.90 1.99 21.92
N GLN A 102 7.72 2.37 20.96
CA GLN A 102 8.63 3.50 21.08
C GLN A 102 7.88 4.83 21.31
N ALA A 103 6.66 4.95 20.77
CA ALA A 103 5.75 6.06 21.04
C ALA A 103 5.04 5.99 22.41
N GLY A 104 5.30 4.95 23.21
CA GLY A 104 4.70 4.76 24.53
C GLY A 104 3.33 4.08 24.52
N GLN A 105 2.88 3.55 23.38
CA GLN A 105 1.60 2.85 23.27
C GLN A 105 1.71 1.42 23.81
N GLU A 106 0.79 1.00 24.72
CA GLU A 106 0.62 -0.42 25.01
C GLU A 106 0.12 -1.12 23.73
N SER A 107 0.80 -2.18 23.31
CA SER A 107 0.48 -2.88 22.09
C SER A 107 0.43 -4.39 22.26
N ARG A 108 -0.45 -5.05 21.50
CA ARG A 108 -0.63 -6.51 21.48
C ARG A 108 -0.65 -7.00 20.05
N PHE A 109 -0.16 -8.20 19.83
CA PHE A 109 -0.24 -8.87 18.53
C PHE A 109 -1.32 -9.96 18.58
N ILE A 110 -2.06 -10.13 17.48
CA ILE A 110 -3.02 -11.22 17.28
C ILE A 110 -3.11 -11.53 15.78
N TYR A 111 -3.33 -12.79 15.42
CA TYR A 111 -3.63 -13.12 14.03
C TYR A 111 -5.08 -12.78 13.67
N ILE A 112 -5.34 -12.47 12.40
CA ILE A 112 -6.69 -12.16 11.89
C ILE A 112 -7.63 -13.34 12.15
N GLU A 113 -7.15 -14.57 11.98
CA GLU A 113 -7.89 -15.82 12.17
C GLU A 113 -8.27 -16.07 13.64
N ASP A 114 -7.54 -15.47 14.58
CA ASP A 114 -7.75 -15.59 16.03
C ASP A 114 -8.70 -14.52 16.59
N LEU A 115 -9.17 -13.58 15.75
CA LEU A 115 -10.13 -12.57 16.17
C LEU A 115 -11.49 -13.18 16.48
N GLY A 116 -11.94 -13.07 17.72
CA GLY A 116 -13.23 -13.55 18.21
C GLY A 116 -14.34 -12.52 18.12
N LEU A 117 -15.57 -12.99 18.24
CA LEU A 117 -16.78 -12.19 18.40
C LEU A 117 -17.41 -12.49 19.75
N GLY A 118 -17.27 -11.54 20.68
CA GLY A 118 -17.90 -11.60 21.98
C GLY A 118 -19.39 -11.24 21.97
N VAL A 119 -20.00 -11.23 23.14
CA VAL A 119 -21.41 -10.88 23.34
C VAL A 119 -21.69 -9.47 22.81
N GLY A 120 -22.74 -9.32 22.02
CA GLY A 120 -23.08 -8.05 21.37
C GLY A 120 -22.30 -7.75 20.10
N GLY A 121 -21.48 -8.70 19.62
CA GLY A 121 -20.72 -8.59 18.38
C GLY A 121 -19.46 -7.72 18.49
N VAL A 122 -18.93 -7.50 19.72
CA VAL A 122 -17.65 -6.82 19.92
C VAL A 122 -16.49 -7.74 19.55
N LEU A 123 -15.40 -7.16 19.01
CA LEU A 123 -14.18 -7.92 18.74
C LEU A 123 -13.46 -8.28 20.04
N THR A 124 -12.96 -9.52 20.09
CA THR A 124 -12.20 -10.02 21.24
C THR A 124 -10.92 -10.73 20.80
N ASP A 125 -9.94 -10.77 21.69
CA ASP A 125 -8.77 -11.64 21.56
C ASP A 125 -9.08 -13.06 22.11
N LEU A 126 -8.05 -13.92 22.15
CA LEU A 126 -8.16 -15.31 22.62
C LEU A 126 -8.48 -15.44 24.12
N ASP A 127 -8.29 -14.38 24.91
CA ASP A 127 -8.57 -14.30 26.34
C ASP A 127 -9.89 -13.55 26.61
N ASP A 128 -10.75 -13.36 25.61
CA ASP A 128 -12.01 -12.60 25.67
C ASP A 128 -11.85 -11.10 26.01
N ASN A 129 -10.63 -10.53 25.92
CA ASN A 129 -10.46 -9.09 26.07
C ASN A 129 -11.02 -8.36 24.85
N VAL A 130 -11.77 -7.28 25.09
CA VAL A 130 -12.37 -6.47 24.05
C VAL A 130 -11.30 -5.70 23.28
N ILE A 131 -11.30 -5.81 21.97
CA ILE A 131 -10.44 -5.07 21.05
C ILE A 131 -11.16 -3.79 20.64
N GLN A 132 -10.66 -2.63 21.06
CA GLN A 132 -11.24 -1.32 20.71
C GLN A 132 -10.51 -0.66 19.54
N ARG A 133 -9.22 -0.99 19.35
CA ARG A 133 -8.35 -0.38 18.34
C ARG A 133 -7.41 -1.42 17.76
N ALA A 134 -7.34 -1.48 16.45
CA ALA A 134 -6.44 -2.40 15.76
C ALA A 134 -5.86 -1.82 14.47
N PHE A 135 -4.56 -2.05 14.26
CA PHE A 135 -3.94 -2.01 12.95
C PHE A 135 -4.06 -3.40 12.31
N LYS A 136 -4.41 -3.43 11.03
CA LYS A 136 -4.51 -4.66 10.27
C LYS A 136 -3.65 -4.59 9.00
N LEU A 137 -2.79 -5.57 8.80
CA LEU A 137 -2.20 -5.84 7.50
C LEU A 137 -3.04 -6.94 6.83
N TYR A 138 -4.29 -6.59 6.50
CA TYR A 138 -5.29 -7.43 5.86
C TYR A 138 -6.15 -6.57 4.94
N PRO A 139 -6.30 -6.92 3.66
CA PRO A 139 -6.99 -6.08 2.70
C PRO A 139 -8.41 -5.72 3.10
N LEU A 140 -8.75 -4.43 3.00
CA LEU A 140 -10.10 -3.96 3.31
C LEU A 140 -11.18 -4.63 2.45
N GLU A 141 -10.90 -4.87 1.16
CA GLU A 141 -11.81 -5.56 0.25
C GLU A 141 -12.04 -7.03 0.64
N TRP A 142 -11.05 -7.71 1.21
CA TRP A 142 -11.21 -9.06 1.74
C TRP A 142 -12.02 -9.03 3.02
N MET A 143 -11.66 -8.16 3.95
CA MET A 143 -12.38 -7.96 5.20
C MET A 143 -13.87 -7.62 4.99
N MET A 144 -14.21 -6.88 3.95
CA MET A 144 -15.61 -6.58 3.60
C MET A 144 -16.35 -7.76 2.96
N ARG A 145 -15.64 -8.70 2.35
CA ARG A 145 -16.18 -9.90 1.69
C ARG A 145 -16.25 -11.10 2.62
N ASP A 146 -15.53 -11.08 3.74
CA ASP A 146 -15.60 -12.13 4.76
C ASP A 146 -17.00 -12.27 5.35
N ASP A 147 -17.30 -13.44 5.90
CA ASP A 147 -18.61 -13.77 6.51
C ASP A 147 -19.03 -12.74 7.58
N ASN A 148 -18.06 -12.18 8.30
CA ASN A 148 -18.28 -11.15 9.31
C ASN A 148 -18.25 -9.71 8.76
N GLY A 149 -17.99 -9.51 7.48
CA GLY A 149 -17.92 -8.20 6.83
C GLY A 149 -19.13 -7.30 7.09
N PRO A 150 -20.39 -7.79 7.04
CA PRO A 150 -21.58 -6.98 7.36
C PRO A 150 -21.60 -6.42 8.77
N LEU A 151 -20.87 -7.04 9.71
CA LEU A 151 -20.77 -6.59 11.10
C LEU A 151 -19.85 -5.39 11.24
N LEU A 152 -18.86 -5.21 10.37
CA LEU A 152 -17.94 -4.06 10.39
C LEU A 152 -18.68 -2.73 10.28
N ARG A 153 -19.79 -2.67 9.56
CA ARG A 153 -20.62 -1.45 9.40
C ARG A 153 -21.27 -0.97 10.69
N LYS A 154 -21.39 -1.82 11.70
CA LYS A 154 -22.09 -1.54 12.96
C LYS A 154 -21.13 -1.36 14.13
N ARG A 155 -19.83 -1.52 13.91
CA ARG A 155 -18.82 -1.59 14.96
C ARG A 155 -18.31 -0.22 15.36
N ARG A 156 -17.79 -0.17 16.58
CA ARG A 156 -17.21 1.02 17.19
C ARG A 156 -15.69 0.94 17.29
N GLU A 157 -15.12 -0.18 16.88
CA GLU A 157 -13.68 -0.39 16.90
C GLU A 157 -13.01 0.57 15.91
N GLN A 158 -11.92 1.15 16.34
CA GLN A 158 -11.09 2.00 15.50
C GLN A 158 -10.10 1.12 14.71
N TRP A 159 -10.37 0.95 13.44
CA TRP A 159 -9.43 0.33 12.53
C TRP A 159 -8.43 1.34 11.96
N VAL A 160 -7.18 0.93 11.88
CA VAL A 160 -6.10 1.55 11.14
C VAL A 160 -5.57 0.49 10.16
N GLU A 161 -5.71 0.65 8.88
CA GLU A 161 -6.25 1.81 8.16
C GLU A 161 -7.78 1.84 8.24
N PRO A 162 -8.37 3.04 8.18
CA PRO A 162 -9.82 3.20 8.26
C PRO A 162 -10.52 2.80 6.94
N LEU A 163 -11.79 2.41 7.03
CA LEU A 163 -12.58 1.91 5.89
C LEU A 163 -12.64 2.86 4.68
N TRP A 164 -12.60 4.19 4.89
CA TRP A 164 -12.63 5.14 3.78
C TRP A 164 -11.38 5.06 2.87
N LYS A 165 -10.28 4.51 3.36
CA LYS A 165 -9.07 4.29 2.56
C LYS A 165 -9.25 3.23 1.48
N SER A 166 -10.29 2.38 1.55
CA SER A 166 -10.64 1.46 0.46
C SER A 166 -10.87 2.18 -0.87
N ILE A 167 -11.29 3.45 -0.84
CA ILE A 167 -11.45 4.29 -2.06
C ILE A 167 -10.08 4.64 -2.65
N LEU A 168 -9.07 4.87 -1.80
CA LEU A 168 -7.73 5.26 -2.24
C LEU A 168 -6.86 4.05 -2.59
N SER A 169 -7.08 2.91 -1.93
CA SER A 169 -6.22 1.72 -2.05
C SER A 169 -6.54 0.84 -3.26
N ASN A 170 -7.55 1.17 -4.05
CA ASN A 170 -7.88 0.44 -5.27
C ASN A 170 -7.49 1.22 -6.53
N LYS A 171 -7.19 0.49 -7.61
CA LYS A 171 -6.70 1.10 -8.86
C LYS A 171 -7.75 1.97 -9.59
N GLY A 172 -9.04 1.87 -9.20
CA GLY A 172 -10.10 2.77 -9.68
C GLY A 172 -9.87 4.24 -9.30
N LEU A 173 -8.98 4.51 -8.33
CA LEU A 173 -8.53 5.86 -8.03
C LEU A 173 -7.88 6.54 -9.25
N MET A 174 -7.14 5.81 -10.08
CA MET A 174 -6.41 6.39 -11.22
C MET A 174 -7.34 7.03 -12.27
N PRO A 175 -8.39 6.37 -12.77
CA PRO A 175 -9.37 7.01 -13.65
C PRO A 175 -10.09 8.20 -12.99
N LEU A 176 -10.37 8.16 -11.70
CA LEU A 176 -11.00 9.27 -10.98
C LEU A 176 -10.08 10.49 -10.93
N LEU A 177 -8.80 10.30 -10.57
CA LEU A 177 -7.81 11.39 -10.56
C LEU A 177 -7.62 11.98 -11.95
N TRP A 178 -7.53 11.14 -13.00
CA TRP A 178 -7.41 11.62 -14.37
C TRP A 178 -8.64 12.42 -14.81
N ARG A 179 -9.84 12.02 -14.40
CA ARG A 179 -11.09 12.74 -14.70
C ARG A 179 -11.17 14.10 -14.00
N PHE A 180 -10.70 14.17 -12.74
CA PHE A 180 -10.72 15.43 -11.98
C PHE A 180 -9.57 16.37 -12.35
N PHE A 181 -8.42 15.83 -12.76
CA PHE A 181 -7.21 16.57 -13.06
C PHE A 181 -6.62 16.15 -14.42
N PRO A 182 -7.37 16.35 -15.53
CA PRO A 182 -6.91 15.92 -16.84
C PRO A 182 -5.64 16.68 -17.24
N GLY A 183 -4.64 15.98 -17.77
CA GLY A 183 -3.37 16.57 -18.18
C GLY A 183 -2.42 16.92 -17.02
N HIS A 184 -2.71 16.54 -15.78
CA HIS A 184 -1.79 16.74 -14.66
C HIS A 184 -0.45 16.04 -14.94
N PRO A 185 0.72 16.73 -14.77
CA PRO A 185 2.01 16.22 -15.21
C PRO A 185 2.43 14.90 -14.53
N ASN A 186 1.96 14.62 -13.34
CA ASN A 186 2.28 13.39 -12.61
C ASN A 186 1.25 12.27 -12.78
N LEU A 187 0.14 12.50 -13.49
CA LEU A 187 -0.86 11.47 -13.76
C LEU A 187 -0.64 10.84 -15.14
N LEU A 188 -1.06 9.60 -15.27
CA LEU A 188 -1.24 8.91 -16.53
C LEU A 188 -2.72 8.95 -16.94
N ALA A 189 -3.00 9.12 -18.21
CA ALA A 189 -4.34 8.97 -18.74
C ALA A 189 -4.88 7.59 -18.32
N SER A 190 -6.07 7.60 -17.70
CA SER A 190 -6.63 6.36 -17.13
C SER A 190 -8.14 6.34 -17.33
N TRP A 191 -8.70 5.16 -17.56
CA TRP A 191 -10.09 4.95 -17.92
C TRP A 191 -10.68 3.73 -17.21
N PHE A 192 -11.95 3.80 -16.89
CA PHE A 192 -12.72 2.61 -16.50
C PHE A 192 -13.00 1.74 -17.73
N GLU A 193 -13.39 0.49 -17.53
CA GLU A 193 -13.62 -0.49 -18.58
C GLU A 193 -14.61 0.01 -19.65
N GLY A 194 -15.70 0.64 -19.24
CA GLY A 194 -16.69 1.23 -20.16
C GLY A 194 -16.17 2.41 -20.99
N GLU A 195 -14.99 2.93 -20.69
CA GLU A 195 -14.37 4.09 -21.35
C GLU A 195 -13.17 3.72 -22.23
N LYS A 196 -12.89 2.42 -22.43
CA LYS A 196 -11.77 1.92 -23.23
C LYS A 196 -11.67 2.54 -24.62
N SER A 197 -12.79 2.91 -25.22
CA SER A 197 -12.84 3.57 -26.54
C SER A 197 -12.19 4.97 -26.57
N GLN A 198 -11.88 5.55 -25.42
CA GLN A 198 -11.17 6.83 -25.31
C GLN A 198 -9.64 6.70 -25.43
N ILE A 199 -9.10 5.48 -25.38
CA ILE A 199 -7.68 5.25 -25.65
C ILE A 199 -7.42 5.59 -27.11
N ALA A 200 -6.47 6.50 -27.36
CA ALA A 200 -6.18 6.93 -28.71
C ALA A 200 -5.57 5.78 -29.54
N ALA A 201 -5.89 5.78 -30.83
CA ALA A 201 -5.36 4.77 -31.71
C ALA A 201 -3.81 4.85 -31.81
N GLY A 202 -3.14 3.72 -31.66
CA GLY A 202 -1.69 3.63 -31.67
C GLY A 202 -1.01 3.86 -30.29
N GLU A 203 -1.77 4.14 -29.26
CA GLU A 203 -1.20 4.24 -27.91
C GLU A 203 -1.09 2.87 -27.21
N SER A 204 0.04 2.64 -26.55
CA SER A 204 0.22 1.49 -25.67
C SER A 204 -0.45 1.77 -24.31
N TYR A 205 -1.01 0.73 -23.71
CA TYR A 205 -1.73 0.85 -22.44
C TYR A 205 -1.58 -0.41 -21.59
N VAL A 206 -1.90 -0.26 -20.31
CA VAL A 206 -1.93 -1.36 -19.33
C VAL A 206 -3.37 -1.57 -18.88
N ARG A 207 -3.83 -2.83 -18.87
CA ARG A 207 -5.07 -3.25 -18.24
C ARG A 207 -4.75 -3.84 -16.88
N LYS A 208 -5.44 -3.38 -15.85
CA LYS A 208 -5.23 -3.78 -14.45
C LYS A 208 -6.58 -4.10 -13.78
N PRO A 209 -6.69 -5.17 -13.00
CA PRO A 209 -7.85 -5.35 -12.11
C PRO A 209 -7.91 -4.23 -11.08
N ILE A 210 -9.12 -3.79 -10.71
CA ILE A 210 -9.31 -2.75 -9.68
C ILE A 210 -8.69 -3.18 -8.34
N TYR A 211 -8.96 -4.40 -7.94
CA TYR A 211 -8.38 -5.03 -6.75
C TYR A 211 -7.39 -6.11 -7.20
N SER A 212 -6.10 -5.80 -7.18
CA SER A 212 -5.05 -6.79 -7.44
C SER A 212 -3.78 -6.40 -6.71
N ARG A 213 -2.94 -7.38 -6.41
CA ARG A 213 -1.69 -7.26 -5.68
C ARG A 213 -0.56 -7.84 -6.51
N GLU A 214 0.68 -7.39 -6.26
CA GLU A 214 1.91 -7.95 -6.85
C GLU A 214 1.87 -8.05 -8.38
N GLY A 215 1.14 -7.15 -9.02
CA GLY A 215 1.00 -7.15 -10.48
C GLY A 215 0.08 -8.23 -11.05
N GLY A 216 -0.63 -9.01 -10.21
CA GLY A 216 -1.50 -10.10 -10.64
C GLY A 216 -2.55 -9.64 -11.66
N ASN A 217 -2.67 -10.39 -12.77
CA ASN A 217 -3.55 -10.15 -13.93
C ASN A 217 -3.32 -8.80 -14.64
N VAL A 218 -2.16 -8.16 -14.44
CA VAL A 218 -1.77 -6.98 -15.20
C VAL A 218 -1.35 -7.39 -16.61
N THR A 219 -1.88 -6.70 -17.63
CA THR A 219 -1.57 -6.97 -19.03
C THR A 219 -1.16 -5.70 -19.73
N ILE A 220 -0.04 -5.73 -20.44
CA ILE A 220 0.48 -4.63 -21.27
C ILE A 220 0.10 -4.87 -22.73
N PHE A 221 -0.45 -3.85 -23.37
CA PHE A 221 -0.81 -3.86 -24.78
C PHE A 221 0.01 -2.82 -25.55
N ASP A 222 0.46 -3.19 -26.77
CA ASP A 222 1.04 -2.23 -27.70
C ASP A 222 -0.05 -1.39 -28.40
N GLY A 223 0.38 -0.40 -29.20
CA GLY A 223 -0.51 0.46 -29.96
C GLY A 223 -1.33 -0.25 -31.06
N GLN A 224 -1.09 -1.55 -31.27
CA GLN A 224 -1.84 -2.40 -32.18
C GLN A 224 -2.78 -3.37 -31.46
N ASN A 225 -2.92 -3.23 -30.16
CA ASN A 225 -3.67 -4.12 -29.24
C ASN A 225 -3.13 -5.56 -29.16
N ASN A 226 -1.86 -5.79 -29.48
CA ASN A 226 -1.22 -7.06 -29.17
C ASN A 226 -0.78 -7.07 -27.70
N VAL A 227 -0.90 -8.24 -27.07
CA VAL A 227 -0.35 -8.44 -25.73
C VAL A 227 1.18 -8.48 -25.84
N VAL A 228 1.84 -7.57 -25.12
CA VAL A 228 3.30 -7.47 -25.02
C VAL A 228 3.81 -8.23 -23.82
N ASP A 229 3.07 -8.13 -22.70
CA ASP A 229 3.41 -8.80 -21.45
C ASP A 229 2.14 -9.06 -20.64
N HIS A 230 2.16 -10.11 -19.81
CA HIS A 230 1.05 -10.50 -18.95
C HIS A 230 1.55 -11.22 -17.69
N ALA A 231 1.05 -10.79 -16.54
CA ALA A 231 1.24 -11.50 -15.30
C ALA A 231 -0.01 -12.31 -14.95
N ASP A 232 0.14 -13.59 -14.64
CA ASP A 232 -0.93 -14.43 -14.12
C ASP A 232 -1.36 -14.00 -12.71
N GLY A 233 -2.55 -14.38 -12.28
CA GLY A 233 -3.07 -14.10 -10.94
C GLY A 233 -4.53 -14.50 -10.77
N ASP A 234 -5.03 -14.32 -9.55
CA ASP A 234 -6.37 -14.76 -9.13
C ASP A 234 -7.45 -13.65 -9.23
N TYR A 235 -7.16 -12.57 -9.98
CA TYR A 235 -8.03 -11.39 -10.05
C TYR A 235 -8.75 -11.23 -11.40
N ALA A 236 -8.90 -12.32 -12.17
CA ALA A 236 -9.48 -12.27 -13.51
C ALA A 236 -10.94 -11.81 -13.55
N ASP A 237 -11.69 -12.07 -12.48
CA ASP A 237 -13.11 -11.72 -12.34
C ASP A 237 -13.35 -10.30 -11.77
N GLU A 238 -12.28 -9.60 -11.39
CA GLU A 238 -12.40 -8.23 -10.90
C GLU A 238 -12.65 -7.24 -12.05
N PRO A 239 -13.41 -6.14 -11.81
CA PRO A 239 -13.53 -5.07 -12.79
C PRO A 239 -12.17 -4.50 -13.17
N MET A 240 -12.02 -4.09 -14.41
CA MET A 240 -10.74 -3.63 -14.97
C MET A 240 -10.68 -2.10 -15.10
N ILE A 241 -9.47 -1.56 -15.00
CA ILE A 241 -9.13 -0.23 -15.47
C ILE A 241 -8.10 -0.32 -16.60
N TYR A 242 -8.00 0.76 -17.36
CA TYR A 242 -6.97 0.96 -18.38
C TYR A 242 -6.16 2.20 -18.01
N GLN A 243 -4.85 2.14 -18.18
CA GLN A 243 -3.94 3.25 -17.89
C GLN A 243 -2.92 3.35 -19.03
N ALA A 244 -2.60 4.56 -19.49
CA ALA A 244 -1.56 4.77 -20.47
C ALA A 244 -0.25 4.11 -20.01
N PHE A 245 0.43 3.42 -20.94
CA PHE A 245 1.67 2.73 -20.60
C PHE A 245 2.81 3.72 -20.34
N GLN A 246 3.48 3.56 -19.24
CA GLN A 246 4.70 4.28 -18.90
C GLN A 246 5.81 3.25 -18.63
N PRO A 247 6.87 3.22 -19.49
CA PRO A 247 7.98 2.32 -19.24
C PRO A 247 8.70 2.69 -17.94
N LEU A 248 9.16 1.67 -17.23
CA LEU A 248 10.07 1.83 -16.10
C LEU A 248 11.52 1.96 -16.61
N PRO A 249 12.38 2.73 -15.96
CA PRO A 249 13.80 2.76 -16.30
C PRO A 249 14.43 1.40 -16.05
N ARG A 250 15.31 0.99 -16.98
CA ARG A 250 15.99 -0.31 -16.92
C ARG A 250 17.47 -0.12 -16.58
N PHE A 251 17.95 -0.90 -15.59
CA PHE A 251 19.34 -0.97 -15.19
C PHE A 251 19.81 -2.42 -15.25
N GLY A 252 20.60 -2.77 -16.27
CA GLY A 252 20.92 -4.17 -16.56
C GLY A 252 19.66 -4.96 -16.90
N ASP A 253 19.33 -5.95 -16.10
CA ASP A 253 18.11 -6.76 -16.25
C ASP A 253 16.99 -6.41 -15.26
N SER A 254 17.17 -5.35 -14.49
CA SER A 254 16.20 -4.88 -13.50
C SER A 254 15.47 -3.63 -13.96
N TYR A 255 14.19 -3.53 -13.60
CA TYR A 255 13.36 -2.34 -13.78
C TYR A 255 13.15 -1.67 -12.43
N THR A 256 13.25 -0.33 -12.40
CA THR A 256 13.14 0.43 -11.15
C THR A 256 11.78 1.10 -11.03
N LEU A 257 11.12 0.81 -9.92
CA LEU A 257 9.93 1.50 -9.45
C LEU A 257 10.31 2.30 -8.20
N ILE A 258 9.73 3.49 -8.02
CA ILE A 258 9.96 4.32 -6.84
C ILE A 258 8.72 4.28 -5.97
N GLY A 259 8.88 3.79 -4.73
CA GLY A 259 7.86 3.85 -3.70
C GLY A 259 8.05 5.10 -2.84
N SER A 260 7.09 6.04 -2.87
CA SER A 260 7.07 7.18 -1.95
C SER A 260 6.18 6.87 -0.75
N TRP A 261 6.78 6.79 0.43
CA TRP A 261 6.09 6.54 1.68
C TRP A 261 5.45 7.81 2.22
N ILE A 262 4.19 7.69 2.58
CA ILE A 262 3.36 8.76 3.12
C ILE A 262 2.98 8.34 4.54
N VAL A 263 3.26 9.16 5.54
CA VAL A 263 2.82 9.00 6.92
C VAL A 263 2.12 10.28 7.35
N ASP A 264 0.91 10.17 7.88
CA ASP A 264 0.08 11.32 8.26
C ASP A 264 -0.04 12.36 7.12
N ASP A 265 -0.37 11.87 5.91
CA ASP A 265 -0.56 12.64 4.69
C ASP A 265 0.69 13.40 4.18
N GLU A 266 1.87 13.16 4.78
CA GLU A 266 3.14 13.76 4.37
C GLU A 266 4.13 12.72 3.81
N ALA A 267 4.81 13.06 2.71
CA ALA A 267 5.88 12.24 2.16
C ALA A 267 7.08 12.23 3.11
N CYS A 268 7.53 11.04 3.51
CA CYS A 268 8.57 10.90 4.53
C CYS A 268 9.69 9.92 4.17
N GLY A 269 9.59 9.23 3.05
CA GLY A 269 10.61 8.30 2.62
C GLY A 269 10.43 7.86 1.18
N MET A 270 11.49 7.26 0.64
CA MET A 270 11.52 6.73 -0.72
C MET A 270 12.27 5.41 -0.73
N GLY A 271 11.64 4.38 -1.28
CA GLY A 271 12.20 3.05 -1.47
C GLY A 271 12.25 2.62 -2.93
#